data_da99f2307a2610dc2add653fef0e39fc
#
_entry.id   da99f2307a2610dc2add653fef0e39fc
#
_cell.length_a   1.000
_cell.length_b   1.000
_cell.length_c   1.000
_cell.angle_alpha   90.00
_cell.angle_beta   90.00
_cell.angle_gamma   90.00
#
_symmetry.space_group_name_H-M   'P 1'
#
loop_
_entity.id
_entity.type
_entity.pdbx_description
1 polymer ?
#
loop_
_entity_poly.entity_id
_entity_poly.type
_entity_poly.pdbx_seq_one_letter_code
_entity_poly.pdbx_strand_id
1 'polypeptide(L)'
;MDSYIKPFLLILLLWAPLTGDGAEPPPIATQVVQSAVEYWRSDSSIAVATMVGHRPNWERTMKMKSWTEGIDRSLIKFLEPAKDAGSASLKDNATIWSFSPKINRAIKIPSSMMSQSWMGSDFSYNDLARDDDILQYYSHHFLSAEESDGHKVFVVEAIPREDSPIVWGKEILKIRDDHVLLSHEFYDQKGHLVKRLETLSITMFNGKIFPETMKMTPVEREGEWTEITHHSVKFNVELPQNLFTLSYLKNPRLF
;
A
#
# COMPACT_ATOMS: atom_id res chain seq x y z
N MET A 1 -23.06 -14.52 -89.45
CA MET A 1 -23.51 -13.60 -88.37
C MET A 1 -23.13 -14.28 -87.10
N ASP A 2 -21.87 -14.05 -86.68
CA ASP A 2 -21.26 -14.80 -85.57
C ASP A 2 -21.28 -13.89 -84.32
N SER A 3 -22.00 -14.38 -83.35
CA SER A 3 -22.17 -13.67 -82.05
C SER A 3 -21.12 -14.18 -81.08
N TYR A 4 -20.09 -13.38 -80.81
CA TYR A 4 -19.03 -13.68 -79.81
C TYR A 4 -19.56 -13.33 -78.39
N ILE A 5 -19.75 -14.35 -77.56
CA ILE A 5 -20.01 -14.21 -76.11
C ILE A 5 -18.64 -14.13 -75.40
N LYS A 6 -18.37 -12.98 -74.77
CA LYS A 6 -17.19 -12.81 -73.89
C LYS A 6 -17.52 -13.36 -72.50
N PRO A 7 -16.63 -14.13 -71.89
CA PRO A 7 -16.81 -14.57 -70.52
C PRO A 7 -16.50 -13.42 -69.53
N PHE A 8 -17.42 -13.17 -68.65
CA PHE A 8 -17.31 -12.23 -67.53
C PHE A 8 -16.51 -12.93 -66.42
N LEU A 9 -15.30 -12.47 -66.18
CA LEU A 9 -14.45 -12.99 -65.09
C LEU A 9 -14.88 -12.34 -63.78
N LEU A 10 -15.56 -13.12 -62.93
CA LEU A 10 -16.01 -12.69 -61.62
C LEU A 10 -14.81 -12.80 -60.64
N ILE A 11 -14.16 -11.67 -60.30
CA ILE A 11 -13.11 -11.62 -59.27
C ILE A 11 -13.79 -11.63 -57.90
N LEU A 12 -13.76 -12.78 -57.23
CA LEU A 12 -14.15 -12.92 -55.80
C LEU A 12 -13.03 -12.30 -54.98
N LEU A 13 -13.24 -11.09 -54.49
CA LEU A 13 -12.43 -10.49 -53.41
C LEU A 13 -12.73 -11.21 -52.11
N LEU A 14 -11.86 -12.13 -51.71
CA LEU A 14 -11.80 -12.71 -50.39
C LEU A 14 -11.43 -11.61 -49.39
N TRP A 15 -12.40 -11.10 -48.71
CA TRP A 15 -12.21 -10.24 -47.52
C TRP A 15 -11.81 -11.14 -46.37
N ALA A 16 -10.50 -11.27 -46.10
CA ALA A 16 -10.02 -11.87 -44.86
C ALA A 16 -10.33 -10.89 -43.68
N PRO A 17 -10.99 -11.34 -42.62
CA PRO A 17 -11.12 -10.50 -41.44
C PRO A 17 -9.71 -10.34 -40.84
N LEU A 18 -9.22 -9.10 -40.79
CA LEU A 18 -8.10 -8.73 -39.91
C LEU A 18 -8.59 -8.91 -38.49
N THR A 19 -8.30 -10.08 -37.91
CA THR A 19 -8.33 -10.23 -36.44
C THR A 19 -7.15 -9.41 -35.90
N GLY A 20 -7.38 -8.13 -35.70
CA GLY A 20 -6.48 -7.32 -34.90
C GLY A 20 -6.44 -7.95 -33.50
N ASP A 21 -5.27 -8.44 -33.09
CA ASP A 21 -4.97 -8.68 -31.70
C ASP A 21 -5.31 -7.38 -30.97
N GLY A 22 -6.43 -7.38 -30.26
CA GLY A 22 -6.86 -6.27 -29.41
C GLY A 22 -5.96 -6.23 -28.19
N ALA A 23 -4.71 -5.79 -28.36
CA ALA A 23 -3.88 -5.46 -27.23
C ALA A 23 -4.64 -4.41 -26.39
N GLU A 24 -4.94 -4.74 -25.13
CA GLU A 24 -5.51 -3.76 -24.22
C GLU A 24 -4.64 -2.50 -24.20
N PRO A 25 -5.25 -1.30 -24.21
CA PRO A 25 -4.49 -0.07 -24.11
C PRO A 25 -3.62 -0.10 -22.86
N PRO A 26 -2.37 0.39 -22.90
CA PRO A 26 -1.50 0.38 -21.73
C PRO A 26 -2.19 1.09 -20.57
N PRO A 27 -2.08 0.56 -19.34
CA PRO A 27 -2.72 1.16 -18.19
C PRO A 27 -2.19 2.58 -17.97
N ILE A 28 -3.04 3.49 -17.53
CA ILE A 28 -2.60 4.81 -17.09
C ILE A 28 -1.94 4.71 -15.71
N ALA A 29 -0.96 5.56 -15.41
CA ALA A 29 -0.19 5.49 -14.17
C ALA A 29 -1.07 5.54 -12.91
N THR A 30 -2.13 6.36 -12.91
CA THR A 30 -3.08 6.43 -11.79
C THR A 30 -3.80 5.10 -11.55
N GLN A 31 -4.17 4.37 -12.61
CA GLN A 31 -4.83 3.06 -12.47
C GLN A 31 -3.90 2.02 -11.85
N VAL A 32 -2.60 2.05 -12.19
CA VAL A 32 -1.60 1.14 -11.60
C VAL A 32 -1.46 1.41 -10.09
N VAL A 33 -1.37 2.68 -9.69
CA VAL A 33 -1.30 3.05 -8.27
C VAL A 33 -2.58 2.68 -7.54
N GLN A 34 -3.74 2.97 -8.12
CA GLN A 34 -5.05 2.62 -7.55
C GLN A 34 -5.17 1.11 -7.34
N SER A 35 -4.84 0.31 -8.36
CA SER A 35 -4.89 -1.16 -8.26
C SER A 35 -3.97 -1.70 -7.16
N ALA A 36 -2.79 -1.10 -6.96
CA ALA A 36 -1.88 -1.49 -5.89
C ALA A 36 -2.44 -1.16 -4.49
N VAL A 37 -3.06 0.01 -4.32
CA VAL A 37 -3.71 0.41 -3.05
C VAL A 37 -4.90 -0.50 -2.74
N GLU A 38 -5.78 -0.75 -3.71
CA GLU A 38 -6.94 -1.64 -3.57
C GLU A 38 -6.50 -3.09 -3.31
N TYR A 39 -5.45 -3.54 -4.00
CA TYR A 39 -4.86 -4.86 -3.80
C TYR A 39 -4.33 -5.02 -2.37
N TRP A 40 -3.55 -4.04 -1.89
CA TRP A 40 -3.03 -4.06 -0.52
C TRP A 40 -4.15 -4.14 0.52
N ARG A 41 -5.19 -3.34 0.38
CA ARG A 41 -6.25 -3.20 1.38
C ARG A 41 -7.29 -4.31 1.33
N SER A 42 -7.72 -4.75 0.14
CA SER A 42 -8.92 -5.57 -0.06
C SER A 42 -10.16 -4.92 0.60
N ASP A 43 -11.32 -5.56 0.54
CA ASP A 43 -12.52 -5.06 1.22
C ASP A 43 -12.35 -5.08 2.75
N SER A 44 -11.72 -6.13 3.25
CA SER A 44 -11.36 -6.26 4.67
C SER A 44 -10.18 -7.20 4.86
N SER A 45 -9.46 -7.05 5.97
CA SER A 45 -8.43 -8.02 6.32
C SER A 45 -8.24 -8.17 7.83
N ILE A 46 -7.67 -9.31 8.21
CA ILE A 46 -7.11 -9.57 9.54
C ILE A 46 -5.69 -10.07 9.36
N ALA A 47 -4.72 -9.40 9.98
CA ALA A 47 -3.33 -9.83 9.93
C ALA A 47 -2.70 -9.97 11.32
N VAL A 48 -1.75 -10.88 11.44
CA VAL A 48 -0.82 -10.98 12.58
C VAL A 48 0.56 -10.75 12.03
N ALA A 49 1.28 -9.81 12.62
CA ALA A 49 2.62 -9.43 12.19
C ALA A 49 3.55 -9.15 13.37
N THR A 50 4.84 -9.23 13.10
CA THR A 50 5.90 -8.74 13.98
C THR A 50 6.50 -7.48 13.39
N MET A 51 6.71 -6.47 14.22
CA MET A 51 7.43 -5.25 13.87
C MET A 51 8.75 -5.22 14.65
N VAL A 52 9.87 -5.09 13.96
CA VAL A 52 11.21 -4.95 14.53
C VAL A 52 11.73 -3.56 14.22
N GLY A 53 11.97 -2.77 15.25
CA GLY A 53 12.68 -1.49 15.14
C GLY A 53 14.13 -1.66 15.52
N HIS A 54 15.03 -1.53 14.57
CA HIS A 54 16.47 -1.62 14.75
C HIS A 54 17.11 -0.23 14.84
N ARG A 55 18.00 -0.09 15.79
CA ARG A 55 18.82 1.11 16.01
C ARG A 55 20.26 0.66 16.34
N PRO A 56 21.28 1.46 16.13
CA PRO A 56 22.68 1.05 16.35
C PRO A 56 22.97 0.43 17.72
N ASN A 57 22.23 0.84 18.75
CA ASN A 57 22.49 0.44 20.13
C ASN A 57 21.37 -0.41 20.77
N TRP A 58 20.23 -0.63 20.06
CA TRP A 58 19.12 -1.43 20.58
C TRP A 58 18.22 -1.93 19.47
N GLU A 59 17.49 -2.98 19.78
CA GLU A 59 16.44 -3.52 18.95
C GLU A 59 15.17 -3.72 19.76
N ARG A 60 14.02 -3.52 19.14
CA ARG A 60 12.73 -3.71 19.77
C ARG A 60 11.81 -4.49 18.85
N THR A 61 11.37 -5.63 19.34
CA THR A 61 10.40 -6.48 18.66
C THR A 61 9.03 -6.31 19.29
N MET A 62 8.01 -6.13 18.45
CA MET A 62 6.61 -6.00 18.86
C MET A 62 5.74 -6.90 17.98
N LYS A 63 4.89 -7.71 18.61
CA LYS A 63 3.86 -8.49 17.90
C LYS A 63 2.56 -7.72 17.90
N MET A 64 1.90 -7.70 16.77
CA MET A 64 0.66 -6.96 16.60
C MET A 64 -0.38 -7.78 15.83
N LYS A 65 -1.64 -7.43 16.05
CA LYS A 65 -2.76 -7.89 15.25
C LYS A 65 -3.49 -6.67 14.68
N SER A 66 -3.81 -6.72 13.42
CA SER A 66 -4.50 -5.65 12.71
C SER A 66 -5.78 -6.14 12.06
N TRP A 67 -6.73 -5.23 11.93
CA TRP A 67 -7.98 -5.36 11.19
C TRP A 67 -8.09 -4.14 10.29
N THR A 68 -8.50 -4.34 9.05
CA THR A 68 -8.74 -3.25 8.11
C THR A 68 -10.10 -3.43 7.43
N GLU A 69 -10.73 -2.33 7.06
CA GLU A 69 -11.92 -2.30 6.23
C GLU A 69 -11.75 -1.19 5.19
N GLY A 70 -11.56 -1.60 3.94
CA GLY A 70 -11.19 -0.69 2.86
C GLY A 70 -9.92 0.10 3.19
N ILE A 71 -9.84 1.31 2.64
CA ILE A 71 -8.76 2.27 2.90
C ILE A 71 -9.03 3.17 4.11
N ASP A 72 -10.28 3.23 4.55
CA ASP A 72 -10.75 4.23 5.52
C ASP A 72 -10.54 3.81 6.97
N ARG A 73 -10.63 2.53 7.28
CA ARG A 73 -10.64 2.04 8.65
C ARG A 73 -9.57 1.01 8.93
N SER A 74 -8.84 1.20 10.03
CA SER A 74 -7.93 0.19 10.55
C SER A 74 -7.83 0.25 12.08
N LEU A 75 -7.69 -0.92 12.69
CA LEU A 75 -7.38 -1.09 14.09
C LEU A 75 -6.14 -1.95 14.22
N ILE A 76 -5.11 -1.45 14.90
CA ILE A 76 -3.89 -2.19 15.19
C ILE A 76 -3.76 -2.31 16.70
N LYS A 77 -3.57 -3.54 17.21
CA LYS A 77 -3.32 -3.79 18.65
C LYS A 77 -2.00 -4.52 18.84
N PHE A 78 -1.22 -4.06 19.79
CA PHE A 78 0.03 -4.69 20.18
C PHE A 78 -0.25 -5.78 21.20
N LEU A 79 0.33 -6.97 20.94
CA LEU A 79 0.18 -8.17 21.75
C LEU A 79 1.40 -8.38 22.65
N GLU A 80 2.59 -8.08 22.14
CA GLU A 80 3.89 -8.26 22.79
C GLU A 80 4.80 -7.06 22.47
N PRO A 81 5.78 -6.75 23.33
CA PRO A 81 6.05 -7.34 24.65
C PRO A 81 5.05 -6.84 25.69
N ALA A 82 5.06 -7.43 26.89
CA ALA A 82 4.12 -7.11 27.99
C ALA A 82 4.04 -5.60 28.32
N LYS A 83 5.15 -4.86 28.17
CA LYS A 83 5.19 -3.40 28.42
C LYS A 83 4.34 -2.60 27.41
N ASP A 84 4.07 -3.15 26.23
CA ASP A 84 3.34 -2.50 25.12
C ASP A 84 1.99 -3.17 24.84
N ALA A 85 1.78 -4.37 25.43
CA ALA A 85 0.57 -5.14 25.23
C ALA A 85 -0.68 -4.34 25.61
N GLY A 86 -1.69 -4.39 24.74
CA GLY A 86 -2.91 -3.63 24.87
C GLY A 86 -2.85 -2.19 24.32
N SER A 87 -1.66 -1.66 24.00
CA SER A 87 -1.56 -0.42 23.23
C SER A 87 -2.20 -0.64 21.85
N ALA A 88 -2.88 0.40 21.33
CA ALA A 88 -3.59 0.27 20.08
C ALA A 88 -3.66 1.58 19.31
N SER A 89 -3.83 1.49 18.00
CA SER A 89 -4.10 2.61 17.11
C SER A 89 -5.34 2.33 16.29
N LEU A 90 -6.24 3.30 16.22
CA LEU A 90 -7.47 3.25 15.43
C LEU A 90 -7.40 4.36 14.37
N LYS A 91 -7.50 3.98 13.10
CA LYS A 91 -7.79 4.90 12.00
C LYS A 91 -9.29 4.84 11.71
N ASP A 92 -9.90 5.98 11.58
CA ASP A 92 -11.26 6.16 11.07
C ASP A 92 -11.23 7.38 10.15
N ASN A 93 -11.26 7.12 8.84
CA ASN A 93 -10.94 8.09 7.80
C ASN A 93 -9.55 8.73 8.05
N ALA A 94 -9.42 10.03 7.92
CA ALA A 94 -8.18 10.78 8.19
C ALA A 94 -7.87 10.97 9.70
N THR A 95 -8.67 10.41 10.60
CA THR A 95 -8.47 10.55 12.04
C THR A 95 -7.75 9.35 12.63
N ILE A 96 -6.68 9.61 13.38
CA ILE A 96 -6.00 8.56 14.17
C ILE A 96 -6.19 8.81 15.65
N TRP A 97 -6.47 7.71 16.35
CA TRP A 97 -6.51 7.63 17.80
C TRP A 97 -5.42 6.67 18.28
N SER A 98 -4.68 7.06 19.31
CA SER A 98 -3.74 6.21 20.01
C SER A 98 -4.26 5.89 21.41
N PHE A 99 -4.28 4.62 21.78
CA PHE A 99 -4.68 4.15 23.10
C PHE A 99 -3.49 3.61 23.88
N SER A 100 -3.35 4.08 25.12
CA SER A 100 -2.39 3.55 26.07
C SER A 100 -3.12 2.88 27.24
N PRO A 101 -2.95 1.56 27.43
CA PRO A 101 -3.57 0.84 28.55
C PRO A 101 -3.01 1.28 29.91
N LYS A 102 -1.75 1.72 29.97
CA LYS A 102 -1.09 2.16 31.21
C LYS A 102 -1.81 3.30 31.91
N ILE A 103 -2.37 4.21 31.13
CA ILE A 103 -3.11 5.38 31.64
C ILE A 103 -4.59 5.30 31.29
N ASN A 104 -5.02 4.21 30.66
CA ASN A 104 -6.40 3.96 30.21
C ASN A 104 -6.98 5.13 29.39
N ARG A 105 -6.20 5.72 28.49
CA ARG A 105 -6.62 6.88 27.69
C ARG A 105 -6.46 6.62 26.21
N ALA A 106 -7.49 6.98 25.43
CA ALA A 106 -7.43 7.17 24.00
C ALA A 106 -7.27 8.66 23.69
N ILE A 107 -6.28 9.00 22.87
CA ILE A 107 -5.95 10.36 22.48
C ILE A 107 -6.07 10.46 20.97
N LYS A 108 -6.83 11.44 20.48
CA LYS A 108 -6.83 11.80 19.05
C LYS A 108 -5.47 12.43 18.73
N ILE A 109 -4.79 11.94 17.70
CA ILE A 109 -3.52 12.51 17.26
C ILE A 109 -3.80 13.82 16.53
N PRO A 110 -3.31 14.96 17.04
CA PRO A 110 -3.49 16.25 16.37
C PRO A 110 -2.62 16.36 15.11
N SER A 111 -2.99 17.24 14.18
CA SER A 111 -2.27 17.43 12.93
C SER A 111 -0.77 17.75 13.12
N SER A 112 -0.42 18.49 14.18
CA SER A 112 0.96 18.82 14.53
C SER A 112 1.80 17.60 14.98
N MET A 113 1.19 16.47 15.28
CA MET A 113 1.87 15.24 15.68
C MET A 113 1.85 14.15 14.60
N MET A 114 1.22 14.39 13.46
CA MET A 114 1.09 13.38 12.41
C MET A 114 2.43 12.94 11.80
N SER A 115 3.44 13.80 11.79
CA SER A 115 4.80 13.47 11.36
C SER A 115 5.63 12.73 12.39
N GLN A 116 5.13 12.59 13.62
CA GLN A 116 5.86 11.88 14.67
C GLN A 116 5.88 10.38 14.42
N SER A 117 6.94 9.74 14.95
CA SER A 117 7.15 8.30 14.90
C SER A 117 6.01 7.54 15.59
N TRP A 118 5.42 6.60 14.87
CA TRP A 118 4.43 5.68 15.42
C TRP A 118 5.11 4.56 16.19
N MET A 119 4.80 4.44 17.48
CA MET A 119 5.35 3.41 18.38
C MET A 119 6.89 3.34 18.42
N GLY A 120 7.58 4.43 18.07
CA GLY A 120 9.06 4.47 18.01
C GLY A 120 9.66 3.79 16.77
N SER A 121 8.84 3.49 15.76
CA SER A 121 9.23 2.97 14.46
C SER A 121 9.65 4.08 13.48
N ASP A 122 10.06 3.72 12.27
CA ASP A 122 10.34 4.65 11.17
C ASP A 122 9.07 4.97 10.36
N PHE A 123 7.95 4.38 10.73
CA PHE A 123 6.63 4.82 10.27
C PHE A 123 6.15 5.99 11.13
N SER A 124 5.53 6.96 10.49
CA SER A 124 4.85 8.09 11.15
C SER A 124 3.35 7.82 11.28
N TYR A 125 2.64 8.64 12.05
CA TYR A 125 1.18 8.61 12.06
C TYR A 125 0.59 8.99 10.69
N ASN A 126 1.27 9.82 9.88
CA ASN A 126 0.86 10.10 8.51
C ASN A 126 0.85 8.83 7.66
N ASP A 127 1.89 7.99 7.77
CA ASP A 127 1.97 6.76 6.98
C ASP A 127 0.83 5.78 7.30
N LEU A 128 0.22 5.88 8.49
CA LEU A 128 -0.92 5.06 8.85
C LEU A 128 -2.27 5.69 8.48
N ALA A 129 -2.33 7.04 8.47
CA ALA A 129 -3.59 7.76 8.30
C ALA A 129 -3.95 8.00 6.85
N ARG A 130 -2.94 8.15 5.99
CA ARG A 130 -3.05 8.81 4.70
C ARG A 130 -2.59 7.95 3.54
N ASP A 131 -2.84 6.65 3.63
CA ASP A 131 -2.51 5.72 2.54
C ASP A 131 -3.33 5.95 1.26
N ASP A 132 -4.45 6.67 1.35
CA ASP A 132 -5.28 7.08 0.21
C ASP A 132 -4.90 8.48 -0.33
N ASP A 133 -4.12 9.26 0.41
CA ASP A 133 -3.64 10.58 -0.05
C ASP A 133 -2.96 10.48 -1.42
N ILE A 134 -2.25 9.37 -1.68
CA ILE A 134 -1.58 9.11 -2.96
C ILE A 134 -2.55 9.15 -4.15
N LEU A 135 -3.81 8.76 -3.96
CA LEU A 135 -4.86 8.81 -4.99
C LEU A 135 -5.55 10.16 -5.06
N GLN A 136 -5.74 10.83 -3.91
CA GLN A 136 -6.51 12.07 -3.81
C GLN A 136 -5.70 13.31 -4.19
N TYR A 137 -4.43 13.38 -3.76
CA TYR A 137 -3.66 14.62 -3.78
C TYR A 137 -2.49 14.60 -4.77
N TYR A 138 -2.27 13.50 -5.52
CA TYR A 138 -1.15 13.39 -6.45
C TYR A 138 -1.60 13.27 -7.90
N SER A 139 -0.72 13.70 -8.79
CA SER A 139 -0.71 13.32 -10.19
C SER A 139 0.33 12.22 -10.40
N HIS A 140 0.06 11.27 -11.29
CA HIS A 140 0.88 10.09 -11.49
C HIS A 140 1.44 10.04 -12.91
N HIS A 141 2.73 9.76 -13.05
CA HIS A 141 3.43 9.67 -14.32
C HIS A 141 4.30 8.42 -14.35
N PHE A 142 4.29 7.68 -15.47
CA PHE A 142 5.26 6.62 -15.66
C PHE A 142 6.65 7.21 -15.88
N LEU A 143 7.64 6.72 -15.15
CA LEU A 143 9.05 6.97 -15.40
C LEU A 143 9.64 5.88 -16.30
N SER A 144 9.36 4.62 -16.02
CA SER A 144 9.81 3.47 -16.79
C SER A 144 8.93 2.25 -16.53
N ALA A 145 9.18 1.20 -17.32
CA ALA A 145 8.73 -0.15 -17.02
C ALA A 145 9.94 -1.08 -17.15
N GLU A 146 10.14 -1.93 -16.15
CA GLU A 146 11.26 -2.86 -16.03
C GLU A 146 10.72 -4.28 -16.01
N GLU A 147 11.55 -5.27 -16.40
CA GLU A 147 11.25 -6.69 -16.21
C GLU A 147 12.07 -7.21 -15.02
N SER A 148 11.42 -7.85 -14.05
CA SER A 148 12.07 -8.46 -12.89
C SER A 148 11.34 -9.73 -12.48
N ASP A 149 12.09 -10.84 -12.38
CA ASP A 149 11.58 -12.14 -11.93
C ASP A 149 10.33 -12.63 -12.72
N GLY A 150 10.28 -12.34 -14.03
CA GLY A 150 9.18 -12.72 -14.92
C GLY A 150 7.94 -11.83 -14.77
N HIS A 151 8.03 -10.71 -14.05
CA HIS A 151 7.00 -9.72 -13.90
C HIS A 151 7.40 -8.39 -14.54
N LYS A 152 6.42 -7.70 -15.10
CA LYS A 152 6.57 -6.31 -15.47
C LYS A 152 6.43 -5.44 -14.22
N VAL A 153 7.40 -4.55 -14.00
CA VAL A 153 7.43 -3.62 -12.89
C VAL A 153 7.26 -2.20 -13.43
N PHE A 154 6.20 -1.54 -13.01
CA PHE A 154 5.94 -0.15 -13.35
C PHE A 154 6.62 0.77 -12.34
N VAL A 155 7.42 1.71 -12.83
CA VAL A 155 7.99 2.78 -12.00
C VAL A 155 7.15 4.02 -12.21
N VAL A 156 6.46 4.44 -11.14
CA VAL A 156 5.53 5.56 -11.17
C VAL A 156 6.05 6.68 -10.26
N GLU A 157 6.14 7.89 -10.81
CA GLU A 157 6.34 9.12 -10.04
C GLU A 157 4.99 9.71 -9.68
N ALA A 158 4.79 10.00 -8.40
CA ALA A 158 3.65 10.70 -7.86
C ALA A 158 4.08 12.09 -7.38
N ILE A 159 3.49 13.13 -7.97
CA ILE A 159 3.78 14.54 -7.67
C ILE A 159 2.57 15.15 -6.99
N PRO A 160 2.71 15.73 -5.78
CA PRO A 160 1.62 16.40 -5.10
C PRO A 160 0.99 17.49 -5.97
N ARG A 161 -0.34 17.55 -5.99
CA ARG A 161 -1.06 18.64 -6.65
C ARG A 161 -0.86 19.95 -5.89
N GLU A 162 -0.96 21.04 -6.59
CA GLU A 162 -0.94 22.38 -6.00
C GLU A 162 -2.02 22.50 -4.91
N ASP A 163 -1.70 23.18 -3.81
CA ASP A 163 -2.56 23.33 -2.62
C ASP A 163 -2.93 22.02 -1.87
N SER A 164 -2.25 20.90 -2.13
CA SER A 164 -2.44 19.68 -1.37
C SER A 164 -1.79 19.78 0.03
N PRO A 165 -2.35 19.08 1.06
CA PRO A 165 -1.78 19.09 2.41
C PRO A 165 -0.61 18.12 2.55
N ILE A 166 0.18 17.92 1.49
CA ILE A 166 1.27 16.97 1.40
C ILE A 166 2.59 17.65 1.69
N VAL A 167 3.44 17.01 2.49
CA VAL A 167 4.76 17.53 2.86
C VAL A 167 5.88 17.08 1.93
N TRP A 168 5.64 16.01 1.16
CA TRP A 168 6.61 15.46 0.23
C TRP A 168 6.72 16.31 -1.03
N GLY A 169 7.92 16.34 -1.63
CA GLY A 169 8.13 16.97 -2.94
C GLY A 169 7.69 16.07 -4.08
N LYS A 170 7.96 14.77 -3.92
CA LYS A 170 7.46 13.70 -4.78
C LYS A 170 7.61 12.34 -4.09
N GLU A 171 6.95 11.35 -4.67
CA GLU A 171 7.10 9.94 -4.27
C GLU A 171 7.36 9.09 -5.52
N ILE A 172 8.12 8.00 -5.38
CA ILE A 172 8.36 7.04 -6.46
C ILE A 172 7.95 5.65 -5.99
N LEU A 173 7.07 5.02 -6.77
CA LEU A 173 6.56 3.68 -6.50
C LEU A 173 7.04 2.70 -7.55
N LYS A 174 7.47 1.51 -7.12
CA LYS A 174 7.68 0.35 -7.99
C LYS A 174 6.58 -0.67 -7.73
N ILE A 175 5.77 -0.93 -8.74
CA ILE A 175 4.57 -1.77 -8.64
C ILE A 175 4.64 -2.85 -9.72
N ARG A 176 4.50 -4.12 -9.31
CA ARG A 176 4.43 -5.27 -10.22
C ARG A 176 3.09 -5.30 -10.95
N ASP A 177 3.06 -5.98 -12.07
CA ASP A 177 1.85 -6.20 -12.89
C ASP A 177 0.75 -7.00 -12.17
N ASP A 178 1.09 -7.74 -11.13
CA ASP A 178 0.15 -8.38 -10.20
C ASP A 178 -0.23 -7.50 -8.98
N HIS A 179 0.02 -6.20 -9.08
CA HIS A 179 -0.33 -5.14 -8.11
C HIS A 179 0.49 -5.14 -6.80
N VAL A 180 1.52 -5.98 -6.67
CA VAL A 180 2.38 -5.97 -5.49
C VAL A 180 3.29 -4.75 -5.51
N LEU A 181 3.25 -3.94 -4.44
CA LEU A 181 4.17 -2.84 -4.22
C LEU A 181 5.55 -3.37 -3.81
N LEU A 182 6.57 -3.12 -4.64
CA LEU A 182 7.95 -3.54 -4.37
C LEU A 182 8.73 -2.49 -3.58
N SER A 183 8.53 -1.21 -3.90
CA SER A 183 9.15 -0.11 -3.14
C SER A 183 8.32 1.16 -3.22
N HIS A 184 8.49 2.00 -2.20
CA HIS A 184 7.91 3.33 -2.12
C HIS A 184 8.94 4.29 -1.52
N GLU A 185 9.39 5.26 -2.30
CA GLU A 185 10.40 6.23 -1.94
C GLU A 185 9.76 7.60 -1.72
N PHE A 186 10.20 8.29 -0.67
CA PHE A 186 9.67 9.58 -0.26
C PHE A 186 10.77 10.64 -0.35
N TYR A 187 10.54 11.67 -1.15
CA TYR A 187 11.49 12.75 -1.41
C TYR A 187 11.01 14.06 -0.79
N ASP A 188 11.94 14.84 -0.27
CA ASP A 188 11.64 16.19 0.22
C ASP A 188 11.38 17.18 -0.93
N GLN A 189 11.05 18.44 -0.58
CA GLN A 189 10.81 19.51 -1.55
C GLN A 189 12.07 19.95 -2.34
N LYS A 190 13.26 19.49 -1.91
CA LYS A 190 14.53 19.73 -2.62
C LYS A 190 14.95 18.56 -3.49
N GLY A 191 14.17 17.46 -3.49
CA GLY A 191 14.46 16.26 -4.25
C GLY A 191 15.44 15.30 -3.57
N HIS A 192 15.71 15.44 -2.26
CA HIS A 192 16.51 14.47 -1.52
C HIS A 192 15.61 13.31 -1.05
N LEU A 193 16.09 12.08 -1.21
CA LEU A 193 15.42 10.90 -0.68
C LEU A 193 15.49 10.92 0.86
N VAL A 194 14.34 10.89 1.52
CA VAL A 194 14.22 10.95 2.98
C VAL A 194 14.07 9.57 3.60
N LYS A 195 13.20 8.74 3.03
CA LYS A 195 12.98 7.36 3.47
C LYS A 195 12.50 6.49 2.34
N ARG A 196 12.66 5.16 2.50
CA ARG A 196 12.21 4.16 1.54
C ARG A 196 11.55 3.01 2.25
N LEU A 197 10.41 2.58 1.75
CA LEU A 197 9.77 1.32 2.08
C LEU A 197 10.12 0.32 0.98
N GLU A 198 10.57 -0.88 1.35
CA GLU A 198 10.93 -1.95 0.41
C GLU A 198 10.24 -3.25 0.81
N THR A 199 9.72 -3.98 -0.15
CA THR A 199 9.25 -5.36 0.03
C THR A 199 10.45 -6.30 -0.13
N LEU A 200 10.83 -6.96 0.97
CA LEU A 200 12.00 -7.84 1.02
C LEU A 200 11.65 -9.28 0.63
N SER A 201 10.44 -9.73 0.96
CA SER A 201 9.94 -11.05 0.59
C SER A 201 8.45 -11.00 0.29
N ILE A 202 8.01 -11.92 -0.58
CA ILE A 202 6.63 -12.05 -1.03
C ILE A 202 6.25 -13.51 -0.84
N THR A 203 5.04 -13.76 -0.33
CA THR A 203 4.51 -15.10 -0.16
C THR A 203 3.01 -15.15 -0.44
N MET A 204 2.40 -16.30 -0.31
CA MET A 204 0.96 -16.49 -0.51
C MET A 204 0.25 -16.56 0.85
N PHE A 205 -0.67 -15.64 1.09
CA PHE A 205 -1.58 -15.68 2.23
C PHE A 205 -3.01 -15.86 1.74
N ASN A 206 -3.66 -16.90 2.20
CA ASN A 206 -5.08 -17.17 1.90
C ASN A 206 -5.41 -17.08 0.39
N GLY A 207 -4.53 -17.63 -0.47
CA GLY A 207 -4.70 -17.65 -1.93
C GLY A 207 -4.32 -16.34 -2.65
N LYS A 208 -3.80 -15.34 -1.94
CA LYS A 208 -3.36 -14.06 -2.49
C LYS A 208 -1.85 -13.87 -2.31
N ILE A 209 -1.15 -13.53 -3.38
CA ILE A 209 0.27 -13.13 -3.33
C ILE A 209 0.36 -11.80 -2.60
N PHE A 210 1.24 -11.70 -1.60
CA PHE A 210 1.28 -10.55 -0.73
C PHE A 210 2.68 -10.33 -0.14
N PRO A 211 3.10 -9.08 0.16
CA PRO A 211 4.34 -8.82 0.86
C PRO A 211 4.37 -9.54 2.22
N GLU A 212 5.35 -10.43 2.40
CA GLU A 212 5.60 -11.08 3.68
C GLU A 212 6.38 -10.16 4.60
N THR A 213 7.52 -9.66 4.11
CA THR A 213 8.40 -8.79 4.89
C THR A 213 8.61 -7.47 4.16
N MET A 214 8.40 -6.38 4.86
CA MET A 214 8.61 -5.02 4.38
C MET A 214 9.51 -4.26 5.33
N LYS A 215 10.38 -3.39 4.77
CA LYS A 215 11.36 -2.63 5.54
C LYS A 215 11.29 -1.15 5.21
N MET A 216 11.09 -0.33 6.24
CA MET A 216 11.20 1.13 6.17
C MET A 216 12.59 1.56 6.61
N THR A 217 13.32 2.27 5.75
CA THR A 217 14.66 2.75 6.02
C THR A 217 14.70 4.28 5.85
N PRO A 218 14.96 5.05 6.92
CA PRO A 218 15.27 6.48 6.82
C PRO A 218 16.70 6.65 6.29
N VAL A 219 16.87 7.50 5.26
CA VAL A 219 18.16 7.59 4.55
C VAL A 219 19.24 8.30 5.37
N GLU A 220 18.85 9.35 6.12
CA GLU A 220 19.80 10.15 6.90
C GLU A 220 20.20 9.51 8.24
N ARG A 221 19.57 8.40 8.63
CA ARG A 221 19.83 7.71 9.89
C ARG A 221 20.47 6.35 9.64
N GLU A 222 21.77 6.37 9.43
CA GLU A 222 22.55 5.16 9.13
C GLU A 222 22.38 4.10 10.23
N GLY A 223 22.16 2.85 9.81
CA GLY A 223 21.93 1.73 10.70
C GLY A 223 20.57 1.69 11.38
N GLU A 224 19.64 2.60 11.05
CA GLU A 224 18.27 2.56 11.55
C GLU A 224 17.29 2.02 10.50
N TRP A 225 16.37 1.19 10.94
CA TRP A 225 15.28 0.67 10.11
C TRP A 225 14.15 0.07 10.95
N THR A 226 13.00 -0.07 10.33
CA THR A 226 11.86 -0.81 10.88
C THR A 226 11.39 -1.83 9.87
N GLU A 227 11.29 -3.10 10.30
CA GLU A 227 10.80 -4.21 9.50
C GLU A 227 9.47 -4.71 10.03
N ILE A 228 8.54 -5.02 9.13
CA ILE A 228 7.27 -5.64 9.44
C ILE A 228 7.20 -6.97 8.69
N THR A 229 7.05 -8.07 9.44
CA THR A 229 6.88 -9.41 8.88
C THR A 229 5.49 -9.92 9.21
N HIS A 230 4.68 -10.21 8.18
CA HIS A 230 3.38 -10.82 8.30
C HIS A 230 3.51 -12.33 8.53
N HIS A 231 2.85 -12.87 9.55
CA HIS A 231 2.80 -14.30 9.85
C HIS A 231 1.51 -14.94 9.34
N SER A 232 0.44 -14.18 9.29
CA SER A 232 -0.83 -14.59 8.70
C SER A 232 -1.60 -13.37 8.23
N VAL A 233 -2.26 -13.51 7.08
CA VAL A 233 -3.21 -12.52 6.56
C VAL A 233 -4.42 -13.26 6.02
N LYS A 234 -5.61 -12.80 6.39
CA LYS A 234 -6.89 -13.25 5.86
C LYS A 234 -7.58 -12.06 5.22
N PHE A 235 -8.02 -12.21 4.00
CA PHE A 235 -8.67 -11.15 3.23
C PHE A 235 -10.17 -11.42 3.10
N ASN A 236 -10.95 -10.38 2.86
CA ASN A 236 -12.38 -10.40 2.60
C ASN A 236 -13.14 -11.17 3.70
N VAL A 237 -12.81 -10.85 4.96
CA VAL A 237 -13.38 -11.46 6.16
C VAL A 237 -14.51 -10.61 6.71
N GLU A 238 -15.53 -11.25 7.27
CA GLU A 238 -16.57 -10.55 8.00
C GLU A 238 -16.02 -9.98 9.31
N LEU A 239 -16.21 -8.68 9.53
CA LEU A 239 -15.73 -7.95 10.70
C LEU A 239 -16.91 -7.50 11.58
N PRO A 240 -16.75 -7.47 12.93
CA PRO A 240 -17.78 -6.94 13.81
C PRO A 240 -18.09 -5.46 13.51
N GLN A 241 -19.36 -5.09 13.41
CA GLN A 241 -19.79 -3.73 13.06
C GLN A 241 -19.23 -2.63 13.99
N ASN A 242 -18.96 -2.96 15.23
CA ASN A 242 -18.45 -2.02 16.23
C ASN A 242 -16.93 -2.05 16.39
N LEU A 243 -16.21 -2.77 15.52
CA LEU A 243 -14.76 -2.98 15.60
C LEU A 243 -13.97 -1.67 15.59
N PHE A 244 -14.34 -0.75 14.71
CA PHE A 244 -13.64 0.52 14.50
C PHE A 244 -14.24 1.65 15.36
N THR A 245 -14.41 1.39 16.66
CA THR A 245 -14.94 2.35 17.62
C THR A 245 -13.97 2.59 18.78
N LEU A 246 -14.07 3.76 19.44
CA LEU A 246 -13.29 4.05 20.64
C LEU A 246 -13.59 3.09 21.80
N SER A 247 -14.80 2.55 21.87
CA SER A 247 -15.16 1.52 22.84
C SER A 247 -14.39 0.25 22.62
N TYR A 248 -14.32 -0.19 21.35
CA TYR A 248 -13.60 -1.41 20.98
C TYR A 248 -12.07 -1.21 21.10
N LEU A 249 -11.55 -0.03 20.75
CA LEU A 249 -10.14 0.34 20.92
C LEU A 249 -9.66 0.10 22.37
N LYS A 250 -10.49 0.42 23.37
CA LYS A 250 -10.20 0.29 24.80
C LYS A 250 -10.50 -1.11 25.37
N ASN A 251 -11.09 -2.01 24.58
CA ASN A 251 -11.54 -3.30 25.10
C ASN A 251 -10.35 -4.28 25.21
N PRO A 252 -9.96 -4.72 26.43
CA PRO A 252 -8.84 -5.65 26.61
C PRO A 252 -9.14 -7.10 26.18
N ARG A 253 -10.43 -7.46 25.97
CA ARG A 253 -10.86 -8.85 25.70
C ARG A 253 -10.69 -9.30 24.24
N LEU A 254 -10.01 -8.51 23.41
CA LEU A 254 -9.85 -8.77 21.98
C LEU A 254 -8.52 -9.46 21.62
N PHE A 255 -7.88 -10.07 22.57
CA PHE A 255 -6.62 -10.81 22.41
C PHE A 255 -6.82 -12.30 22.45
#